data_a4de00f7d23379708cdf9c3b9519cc04
#
_entry.id   a4de00f7d23379708cdf9c3b9519cc04
#
_cell.length_a   1.000
_cell.length_b   1.000
_cell.length_c   1.000
_cell.angle_alpha   90.00
_cell.angle_beta   90.00
_cell.angle_gamma   90.00
#
_symmetry.space_group_name_H-M   'P 1'
#
loop_
_entity.id
_entity.type
_entity.pdbx_description
1 polymer ?
#
loop_
_entity_poly.entity_id
_entity_poly.type
_entity_poly.pdbx_seq_one_letter_code
_entity_poly.pdbx_strand_id
1 'polypeptide(L)'
;MIPVMTREDIHDATETFARYGVPSDRIFDEIMRARYLDYVLFLNPTNQQYGISIEDLYNNMKETADKLGMYEGDADTYVRVYTLALRVDPMAFAPDISPLGDEMKALVAYGEERAAESGKTVLFSGAESYLPYAARLWDHLSDKRLAFVVKSPVWKKRLQLLFPRCRFLLTGELAEDEVRYDYIFHWGESGEEEKQLLPLLSEEGQMDWVVPYESFTRSSGSMEGVRNDILQSGRLSGYYDLAVGEREYAFLGFEKKADLVFIGNMGFTDGKCSFKNQMRLSDSSFKEADEWNYEVYAYNAVPALQAILAGNILQMEHPLGEEFQSVEKEILPAGRHVILTPSALTDSEIRTEELRAAVWDEEKEGTLLKGGDLALALYKGEIHFFPVSEGEEYVAGEGVFGLRSSGFYTPWYLKLYLDGPVGRLFLETMRNGEDYAFTLSRLLRIPLPVSDREKMDEISRTARESVSRLAEAEKGWRLVKRSSVGMMMGHPAL
;
A
#
# COMPACT_ATOMS: atom_id res chain seq x y z
N MET A 1 7.49 -6.31 -27.09
CA MET A 1 6.74 -5.83 -25.92
C MET A 1 5.75 -6.89 -25.52
N ILE A 2 5.83 -7.37 -24.28
CA ILE A 2 4.90 -8.37 -23.73
C ILE A 2 3.61 -7.63 -23.38
N PRO A 3 2.45 -8.02 -23.94
CA PRO A 3 1.20 -7.34 -23.68
C PRO A 3 0.74 -7.57 -22.23
N VAL A 4 0.16 -6.56 -21.62
CA VAL A 4 -0.60 -6.75 -20.38
C VAL A 4 -1.85 -7.55 -20.73
N MET A 5 -1.97 -8.74 -20.14
CA MET A 5 -3.08 -9.65 -20.45
C MET A 5 -4.29 -9.35 -19.57
N THR A 6 -5.44 -9.22 -20.21
CA THR A 6 -6.74 -9.19 -19.51
C THR A 6 -7.15 -10.61 -19.08
N ARG A 7 -8.19 -10.74 -18.26
CA ARG A 7 -8.77 -12.06 -17.91
C ARG A 7 -9.24 -12.83 -19.14
N GLU A 8 -9.78 -12.13 -20.14
CA GLU A 8 -10.23 -12.70 -21.40
C GLU A 8 -9.03 -13.21 -22.20
N ASP A 9 -7.96 -12.42 -22.32
CA ASP A 9 -6.72 -12.85 -22.99
C ASP A 9 -6.10 -14.10 -22.36
N ILE A 10 -6.12 -14.20 -21.02
CA ILE A 10 -5.61 -15.36 -20.28
C ILE A 10 -6.49 -16.59 -20.58
N HIS A 11 -7.81 -16.42 -20.59
CA HIS A 11 -8.75 -17.50 -20.91
C HIS A 11 -8.55 -18.01 -22.33
N ASP A 12 -8.50 -17.11 -23.32
CA ASP A 12 -8.30 -17.45 -24.72
C ASP A 12 -6.95 -18.14 -24.97
N ALA A 13 -5.89 -17.67 -24.33
CA ALA A 13 -4.58 -18.30 -24.38
C ALA A 13 -4.63 -19.71 -23.77
N THR A 14 -5.28 -19.88 -22.62
CA THR A 14 -5.44 -21.18 -21.95
C THR A 14 -6.17 -22.18 -22.84
N GLU A 15 -7.29 -21.77 -23.46
CA GLU A 15 -8.01 -22.61 -24.41
C GLU A 15 -7.16 -22.97 -25.64
N THR A 16 -6.33 -22.02 -26.10
CA THR A 16 -5.47 -22.26 -27.26
C THR A 16 -4.35 -23.24 -26.92
N PHE A 17 -3.73 -23.14 -25.74
CA PHE A 17 -2.78 -24.14 -25.26
C PHE A 17 -3.42 -25.52 -25.15
N ALA A 18 -4.65 -25.60 -24.60
CA ALA A 18 -5.38 -26.85 -24.49
C ALA A 18 -5.67 -27.49 -25.87
N ARG A 19 -6.02 -26.69 -26.89
CA ARG A 19 -6.20 -27.18 -28.28
C ARG A 19 -4.92 -27.74 -28.89
N TYR A 20 -3.76 -27.28 -28.43
CA TYR A 20 -2.46 -27.80 -28.82
C TYR A 20 -1.95 -28.95 -27.92
N GLY A 21 -2.80 -29.46 -27.02
CA GLY A 21 -2.48 -30.59 -26.14
C GLY A 21 -1.69 -30.25 -24.89
N VAL A 22 -1.56 -28.95 -24.54
CA VAL A 22 -0.90 -28.53 -23.31
C VAL A 22 -1.93 -28.42 -22.18
N PRO A 23 -1.87 -29.25 -21.13
CA PRO A 23 -2.74 -29.14 -19.96
C PRO A 23 -2.55 -27.81 -19.20
N SER A 24 -3.59 -27.30 -18.57
CA SER A 24 -3.55 -26.00 -17.89
C SER A 24 -2.50 -25.89 -16.79
N ASP A 25 -2.25 -26.97 -16.06
CA ASP A 25 -1.23 -27.07 -15.02
C ASP A 25 0.22 -27.14 -15.56
N ARG A 26 0.38 -27.30 -16.88
CA ARG A 26 1.68 -27.36 -17.56
C ARG A 26 2.01 -26.12 -18.39
N ILE A 27 1.06 -25.20 -18.56
CA ILE A 27 1.26 -24.01 -19.42
C ILE A 27 2.46 -23.19 -18.97
N PHE A 28 2.60 -22.95 -17.65
CA PHE A 28 3.72 -22.18 -17.13
C PHE A 28 5.08 -22.83 -17.41
N ASP A 29 5.17 -24.16 -17.29
CA ASP A 29 6.39 -24.91 -17.57
C ASP A 29 6.75 -24.83 -19.07
N GLU A 30 5.75 -24.91 -19.95
CA GLU A 30 5.96 -24.74 -21.39
C GLU A 30 6.43 -23.33 -21.76
N ILE A 31 5.89 -22.30 -21.10
CA ILE A 31 6.35 -20.93 -21.30
C ILE A 31 7.82 -20.76 -20.85
N MET A 32 8.18 -21.28 -19.67
CA MET A 32 9.56 -21.25 -19.18
C MET A 32 10.51 -21.93 -20.18
N ARG A 33 10.13 -23.13 -20.66
CA ARG A 33 10.91 -23.87 -21.62
C ARG A 33 11.09 -23.09 -22.92
N ALA A 34 10.01 -22.58 -23.51
CA ALA A 34 10.06 -21.83 -24.76
C ALA A 34 10.97 -20.60 -24.66
N ARG A 35 10.87 -19.83 -23.59
CA ARG A 35 11.66 -18.62 -23.39
C ARG A 35 13.15 -18.91 -23.16
N TYR A 36 13.46 -19.93 -22.37
CA TYR A 36 14.85 -20.34 -22.17
C TYR A 36 15.51 -20.77 -23.46
N LEU A 37 14.76 -21.49 -24.30
CA LEU A 37 15.27 -21.96 -25.59
C LEU A 37 15.45 -20.85 -26.60
N ASP A 38 14.48 -19.95 -26.70
CA ASP A 38 14.59 -18.77 -27.54
C ASP A 38 15.89 -18.02 -27.22
N TYR A 39 16.20 -17.87 -25.92
CA TYR A 39 17.44 -17.27 -25.50
C TYR A 39 18.65 -18.09 -25.93
N VAL A 40 18.68 -19.38 -25.62
CA VAL A 40 19.85 -20.23 -25.89
C VAL A 40 20.18 -20.31 -27.40
N LEU A 41 19.13 -20.36 -28.23
CA LEU A 41 19.30 -20.59 -29.65
C LEU A 41 19.47 -19.32 -30.47
N PHE A 42 18.69 -18.28 -30.14
CA PHE A 42 18.60 -17.09 -31.00
C PHE A 42 19.19 -15.83 -30.38
N LEU A 43 19.20 -15.73 -29.07
CA LEU A 43 19.60 -14.51 -28.38
C LEU A 43 20.97 -14.57 -27.72
N ASN A 44 21.52 -15.79 -27.50
CA ASN A 44 22.87 -15.95 -26.97
C ASN A 44 23.90 -15.61 -28.07
N PRO A 45 24.75 -14.59 -27.89
CA PRO A 45 25.74 -14.18 -28.89
C PRO A 45 26.69 -15.32 -29.31
N THR A 46 26.93 -16.28 -28.42
CA THR A 46 27.82 -17.42 -28.68
C THR A 46 27.21 -18.39 -29.70
N ASN A 47 25.88 -18.47 -29.79
CA ASN A 47 25.15 -19.42 -30.62
C ASN A 47 24.57 -18.82 -31.91
N GLN A 48 24.58 -17.50 -32.06
CA GLN A 48 24.05 -16.82 -33.26
C GLN A 48 24.77 -17.17 -34.59
N GLN A 49 25.92 -17.85 -34.53
CA GLN A 49 26.68 -18.22 -35.73
C GLN A 49 26.18 -19.50 -36.42
N TYR A 50 25.27 -20.23 -35.81
CA TYR A 50 24.78 -21.50 -36.34
C TYR A 50 23.28 -21.33 -36.63
N GLY A 51 22.92 -21.27 -37.93
CA GLY A 51 21.52 -21.27 -38.37
C GLY A 51 20.86 -22.60 -37.99
N ILE A 52 20.28 -22.68 -36.81
CA ILE A 52 19.53 -23.84 -36.32
C ILE A 52 18.14 -23.78 -36.95
N SER A 53 17.74 -24.84 -37.64
CA SER A 53 16.38 -24.96 -38.17
C SER A 53 15.38 -25.24 -37.04
N ILE A 54 14.09 -24.87 -37.26
CA ILE A 54 13.02 -25.21 -36.32
C ILE A 54 12.93 -26.71 -36.08
N GLU A 55 13.27 -27.51 -37.09
CA GLU A 55 13.26 -28.96 -37.03
C GLU A 55 14.39 -29.50 -36.14
N ASP A 56 15.59 -28.94 -36.24
CA ASP A 56 16.68 -29.25 -35.33
C ASP A 56 16.38 -28.84 -33.90
N LEU A 57 15.73 -27.70 -33.73
CA LEU A 57 15.22 -27.22 -32.47
C LEU A 57 14.25 -28.23 -31.86
N TYR A 58 13.25 -28.65 -32.62
CA TYR A 58 12.24 -29.62 -32.18
C TYR A 58 12.90 -30.96 -31.79
N ASN A 59 13.81 -31.50 -32.62
CA ASN A 59 14.44 -32.76 -32.35
C ASN A 59 15.35 -32.75 -31.11
N ASN A 60 16.13 -31.69 -30.91
CA ASN A 60 16.94 -31.50 -29.71
C ASN A 60 16.11 -31.36 -28.44
N MET A 61 14.93 -30.81 -28.56
CA MET A 61 14.07 -30.55 -27.44
C MET A 61 13.13 -31.67 -27.12
N LYS A 62 12.68 -32.41 -28.11
CA LYS A 62 11.83 -33.56 -27.90
C LYS A 62 12.49 -34.55 -26.95
N GLU A 63 13.78 -34.82 -27.12
CA GLU A 63 14.51 -35.69 -26.21
C GLU A 63 14.56 -35.17 -24.78
N THR A 64 14.68 -33.85 -24.59
CA THR A 64 14.65 -33.23 -23.27
C THR A 64 13.24 -33.16 -22.69
N ALA A 65 12.26 -32.82 -23.52
CA ALA A 65 10.85 -32.75 -23.13
C ALA A 65 10.30 -34.12 -22.76
N ASP A 66 10.61 -35.16 -23.52
CA ASP A 66 10.23 -36.54 -23.26
C ASP A 66 10.79 -37.00 -21.88
N LYS A 67 12.04 -36.66 -21.56
CA LYS A 67 12.65 -36.96 -20.26
C LYS A 67 11.99 -36.22 -19.08
N LEU A 68 11.47 -35.02 -19.30
CA LEU A 68 10.83 -34.21 -18.27
C LEU A 68 9.33 -34.40 -18.19
N GLY A 69 8.73 -35.24 -19.08
CA GLY A 69 7.27 -35.41 -19.15
C GLY A 69 6.52 -34.16 -19.54
N MET A 70 7.17 -33.29 -20.33
CA MET A 70 6.55 -32.08 -20.87
C MET A 70 5.74 -32.37 -22.12
N TYR A 71 5.42 -31.33 -22.88
CA TYR A 71 4.56 -31.38 -24.06
C TYR A 71 4.90 -32.55 -25.02
N GLU A 72 3.87 -33.31 -25.41
CA GLU A 72 3.94 -34.37 -26.40
C GLU A 72 3.12 -33.94 -27.65
N GLY A 73 3.75 -33.88 -28.82
CA GLY A 73 3.09 -33.50 -30.06
C GLY A 73 4.00 -33.61 -31.28
N ASP A 74 3.45 -33.27 -32.45
CA ASP A 74 4.23 -33.16 -33.67
C ASP A 74 4.96 -31.82 -33.79
N ALA A 75 5.89 -31.73 -34.76
CA ALA A 75 6.71 -30.54 -34.95
C ALA A 75 5.92 -29.26 -35.25
N ASP A 76 4.86 -29.38 -36.02
CA ASP A 76 4.01 -28.23 -36.38
C ASP A 76 3.24 -27.71 -35.19
N THR A 77 2.69 -28.59 -34.38
CA THR A 77 1.97 -28.23 -33.15
C THR A 77 2.96 -27.64 -32.12
N TYR A 78 4.17 -28.20 -32.03
CA TYR A 78 5.21 -27.66 -31.20
C TYR A 78 5.57 -26.20 -31.55
N VAL A 79 5.75 -25.87 -32.84
CA VAL A 79 6.03 -24.50 -33.29
C VAL A 79 4.91 -23.53 -32.89
N ARG A 80 3.66 -23.99 -32.92
CA ARG A 80 2.50 -23.19 -32.50
C ARG A 80 2.52 -22.94 -30.99
N VAL A 81 2.78 -23.97 -30.18
CA VAL A 81 2.94 -23.84 -28.71
C VAL A 81 4.08 -22.90 -28.38
N TYR A 82 5.25 -23.08 -28.99
CA TYR A 82 6.42 -22.23 -28.83
C TYR A 82 6.12 -20.77 -29.18
N THR A 83 5.49 -20.52 -30.33
CA THR A 83 5.14 -19.17 -30.78
C THR A 83 4.15 -18.50 -29.84
N LEU A 84 3.15 -19.24 -29.35
CA LEU A 84 2.19 -18.73 -28.37
C LEU A 84 2.89 -18.41 -27.03
N ALA A 85 3.70 -19.32 -26.54
CA ALA A 85 4.43 -19.16 -25.27
C ALA A 85 5.36 -17.95 -25.25
N LEU A 86 5.93 -17.54 -26.37
CA LEU A 86 6.74 -16.33 -26.47
C LEU A 86 5.93 -15.02 -26.47
N ARG A 87 4.64 -15.09 -26.79
CA ARG A 87 3.76 -13.92 -26.94
C ARG A 87 2.97 -13.59 -25.68
N VAL A 88 2.83 -14.53 -24.76
CA VAL A 88 2.05 -14.33 -23.53
C VAL A 88 2.92 -13.82 -22.38
N ASP A 89 2.30 -13.12 -21.43
CA ASP A 89 2.96 -12.80 -20.16
C ASP A 89 3.11 -14.08 -19.32
N PRO A 90 4.35 -14.54 -19.05
CA PRO A 90 4.57 -15.74 -18.26
C PRO A 90 3.99 -15.64 -16.85
N MET A 91 3.99 -14.44 -16.27
CA MET A 91 3.56 -14.25 -14.90
C MET A 91 2.04 -14.39 -14.73
N ALA A 92 1.28 -14.21 -15.83
CA ALA A 92 -0.17 -14.46 -15.84
C ALA A 92 -0.54 -15.94 -15.69
N PHE A 93 0.39 -16.86 -15.95
CA PHE A 93 0.22 -18.32 -15.83
C PHE A 93 1.02 -18.92 -14.68
N ALA A 94 1.73 -18.10 -13.92
CA ALA A 94 2.56 -18.57 -12.82
C ALA A 94 1.68 -19.08 -11.66
N PRO A 95 1.99 -20.27 -11.09
CA PRO A 95 1.26 -20.78 -9.95
C PRO A 95 1.50 -19.91 -8.72
N ASP A 96 0.50 -19.79 -7.87
CA ASP A 96 0.57 -19.13 -6.55
C ASP A 96 0.90 -17.64 -6.61
N ILE A 97 0.61 -16.97 -7.73
CA ILE A 97 0.79 -15.53 -7.89
C ILE A 97 -0.57 -14.84 -8.01
N SER A 98 -0.83 -13.89 -7.12
CA SER A 98 -1.99 -13.01 -7.20
C SER A 98 -1.67 -11.75 -8.03
N PRO A 99 -2.63 -11.22 -8.80
CA PRO A 99 -2.45 -9.94 -9.49
C PRO A 99 -2.10 -8.82 -8.50
N LEU A 100 -1.23 -7.90 -8.92
CA LEU A 100 -0.92 -6.70 -8.13
C LEU A 100 -2.11 -5.75 -8.07
N GLY A 101 -2.33 -5.15 -6.91
CA GLY A 101 -3.21 -4.00 -6.77
C GLY A 101 -2.69 -2.79 -7.56
N ASP A 102 -3.57 -1.84 -7.85
CA ASP A 102 -3.22 -0.70 -8.73
C ASP A 102 -2.17 0.23 -8.10
N GLU A 103 -2.20 0.41 -6.79
CA GLU A 103 -1.20 1.18 -6.04
C GLU A 103 0.18 0.52 -6.12
N MET A 104 0.25 -0.80 -5.94
CA MET A 104 1.50 -1.53 -6.09
C MET A 104 2.05 -1.47 -7.51
N LYS A 105 1.17 -1.57 -8.52
CA LYS A 105 1.58 -1.40 -9.93
C LYS A 105 2.16 0.00 -10.16
N ALA A 106 1.51 1.06 -9.62
CA ALA A 106 1.98 2.42 -9.74
C ALA A 106 3.35 2.61 -9.08
N LEU A 107 3.57 1.98 -7.92
CA LEU A 107 4.83 2.07 -7.19
C LEU A 107 5.98 1.36 -7.92
N VAL A 108 5.74 0.16 -8.44
CA VAL A 108 6.76 -0.56 -9.24
C VAL A 108 7.01 0.16 -10.58
N ALA A 109 5.97 0.76 -11.19
CA ALA A 109 6.11 1.57 -12.39
C ALA A 109 6.95 2.83 -12.13
N TYR A 110 6.82 3.46 -10.96
CA TYR A 110 7.69 4.55 -10.55
C TYR A 110 9.15 4.09 -10.45
N GLY A 111 9.42 2.94 -9.82
CA GLY A 111 10.75 2.35 -9.78
C GLY A 111 11.30 2.01 -11.17
N GLU A 112 10.45 1.56 -12.10
CA GLU A 112 10.79 1.31 -13.50
C GLU A 112 11.22 2.61 -14.23
N GLU A 113 10.47 3.70 -14.08
CA GLU A 113 10.79 5.01 -14.67
C GLU A 113 12.14 5.51 -14.15
N ARG A 114 12.39 5.46 -12.85
CA ARG A 114 13.66 5.82 -12.21
C ARG A 114 14.81 4.95 -12.72
N ALA A 115 14.59 3.64 -12.82
CA ALA A 115 15.57 2.70 -13.37
C ALA A 115 15.91 3.01 -14.82
N ALA A 116 14.94 3.37 -15.65
CA ALA A 116 15.16 3.74 -17.05
C ALA A 116 16.04 4.99 -17.20
N GLU A 117 15.85 5.97 -16.32
CA GLU A 117 16.63 7.22 -16.29
C GLU A 117 18.03 7.07 -15.67
N SER A 118 18.27 6.02 -14.88
CA SER A 118 19.54 5.76 -14.18
C SER A 118 20.64 5.23 -15.11
N GLY A 119 21.81 4.91 -14.54
CA GLY A 119 22.90 4.24 -15.22
C GLY A 119 22.52 2.85 -15.73
N LYS A 120 23.52 2.02 -16.05
CA LYS A 120 23.26 0.74 -16.75
C LYS A 120 22.96 -0.44 -15.84
N THR A 121 23.36 -0.38 -14.58
CA THR A 121 23.28 -1.53 -13.68
C THR A 121 22.15 -1.30 -12.67
N VAL A 122 21.13 -2.15 -12.73
CA VAL A 122 19.88 -1.96 -11.97
C VAL A 122 19.56 -3.21 -11.16
N LEU A 123 19.16 -3.02 -9.90
CA LEU A 123 18.73 -4.09 -9.00
C LEU A 123 17.28 -3.86 -8.55
N PHE A 124 16.46 -4.90 -8.70
CA PHE A 124 15.15 -4.99 -8.10
C PHE A 124 15.17 -6.04 -6.99
N SER A 125 15.05 -5.60 -5.74
CA SER A 125 15.14 -6.45 -4.55
C SER A 125 13.80 -6.56 -3.82
N GLY A 126 13.55 -7.70 -3.14
CA GLY A 126 12.24 -8.03 -2.60
C GLY A 126 11.22 -8.38 -3.69
N ALA A 127 11.70 -8.96 -4.80
CA ALA A 127 10.94 -9.12 -6.04
C ALA A 127 9.71 -10.02 -5.91
N GLU A 128 9.64 -10.91 -4.90
CA GLU A 128 8.44 -11.70 -4.65
C GLU A 128 7.18 -10.85 -4.47
N SER A 129 7.30 -9.69 -3.87
CA SER A 129 6.17 -8.79 -3.63
C SER A 129 5.54 -8.23 -4.92
N TYR A 130 6.27 -8.25 -6.02
CA TYR A 130 5.84 -7.70 -7.31
C TYR A 130 6.21 -8.56 -8.52
N LEU A 131 6.36 -9.88 -8.32
CA LEU A 131 6.64 -10.85 -9.40
C LEU A 131 5.72 -10.69 -10.63
N PRO A 132 4.41 -10.41 -10.50
CA PRO A 132 3.55 -10.20 -11.68
C PRO A 132 4.04 -9.11 -12.63
N TYR A 133 4.88 -8.19 -12.15
CA TYR A 133 5.43 -7.08 -12.94
C TYR A 133 6.81 -7.41 -13.57
N ALA A 134 7.42 -8.54 -13.22
CA ALA A 134 8.78 -8.87 -13.64
C ALA A 134 8.97 -8.94 -15.18
N ALA A 135 7.97 -9.45 -15.90
CA ALA A 135 8.02 -9.53 -17.35
C ALA A 135 8.07 -8.14 -18.02
N ARG A 136 7.36 -7.18 -17.47
CA ARG A 136 7.37 -5.80 -17.93
C ARG A 136 8.72 -5.11 -17.65
N LEU A 137 9.27 -5.27 -16.44
CA LEU A 137 10.59 -4.76 -16.09
C LEU A 137 11.65 -5.30 -17.06
N TRP A 138 11.63 -6.59 -17.34
CA TRP A 138 12.56 -7.22 -18.26
C TRP A 138 12.45 -6.68 -19.70
N ASP A 139 11.24 -6.43 -20.18
CA ASP A 139 10.99 -5.91 -21.53
C ASP A 139 11.40 -4.43 -21.66
N HIS A 140 10.99 -3.59 -20.72
CA HIS A 140 11.23 -2.15 -20.77
C HIS A 140 12.66 -1.75 -20.42
N LEU A 141 13.33 -2.51 -19.56
CA LEU A 141 14.72 -2.28 -19.15
C LEU A 141 15.70 -3.18 -19.89
N SER A 142 15.39 -3.59 -21.13
CA SER A 142 16.17 -4.55 -21.90
C SER A 142 17.57 -4.05 -22.29
N ASP A 143 17.83 -2.74 -22.25
CA ASP A 143 19.13 -2.10 -22.46
C ASP A 143 19.98 -2.03 -21.18
N LYS A 144 19.42 -2.38 -20.02
CA LYS A 144 20.08 -2.37 -18.70
C LYS A 144 20.64 -3.75 -18.35
N ARG A 145 21.63 -3.74 -17.46
CA ARG A 145 22.09 -4.95 -16.74
C ARG A 145 21.18 -5.16 -15.53
N LEU A 146 20.11 -5.89 -15.73
CA LEU A 146 19.05 -6.06 -14.76
C LEU A 146 19.35 -7.24 -13.83
N ALA A 147 19.21 -7.01 -12.53
CA ALA A 147 19.30 -8.03 -11.49
C ALA A 147 18.03 -8.04 -10.62
N PHE A 148 17.67 -9.23 -10.14
CA PHE A 148 16.56 -9.42 -9.20
C PHE A 148 17.04 -10.17 -7.97
N VAL A 149 16.55 -9.78 -6.80
CA VAL A 149 16.75 -10.50 -5.54
C VAL A 149 15.44 -11.10 -5.10
N VAL A 150 15.48 -12.40 -4.83
CA VAL A 150 14.34 -13.19 -4.35
C VAL A 150 14.75 -14.03 -3.14
N LYS A 151 13.78 -14.41 -2.30
CA LYS A 151 13.99 -15.28 -1.13
C LYS A 151 13.96 -16.76 -1.52
N SER A 152 13.03 -17.10 -2.42
CA SER A 152 12.75 -18.47 -2.80
C SER A 152 13.76 -19.00 -3.83
N PRO A 153 14.53 -20.07 -3.51
CA PRO A 153 15.38 -20.74 -4.50
C PRO A 153 14.61 -21.32 -5.69
N VAL A 154 13.34 -21.66 -5.49
CA VAL A 154 12.45 -22.14 -6.56
C VAL A 154 12.14 -21.00 -7.52
N TRP A 155 11.77 -19.82 -7.00
CA TRP A 155 11.54 -18.64 -7.84
C TRP A 155 12.80 -18.17 -8.53
N LYS A 156 13.97 -18.21 -7.88
CA LYS A 156 15.26 -17.91 -8.54
C LYS A 156 15.45 -18.77 -9.81
N LYS A 157 15.25 -20.09 -9.69
CA LYS A 157 15.38 -21.00 -10.84
C LYS A 157 14.35 -20.73 -11.94
N ARG A 158 13.09 -20.52 -11.58
CA ARG A 158 12.01 -20.21 -12.53
C ARG A 158 12.31 -18.92 -13.31
N LEU A 159 12.70 -17.87 -12.61
CA LEU A 159 13.01 -16.58 -13.21
C LEU A 159 14.27 -16.64 -14.10
N GLN A 160 15.27 -17.44 -13.75
CA GLN A 160 16.43 -17.68 -14.61
C GLN A 160 16.05 -18.31 -15.97
N LEU A 161 15.04 -19.16 -15.99
CA LEU A 161 14.52 -19.74 -17.23
C LEU A 161 13.67 -18.75 -18.02
N LEU A 162 12.87 -17.95 -17.34
CA LEU A 162 11.98 -16.96 -17.95
C LEU A 162 12.72 -15.74 -18.51
N PHE A 163 13.75 -15.27 -17.80
CA PHE A 163 14.47 -14.03 -18.06
C PHE A 163 16.01 -14.26 -18.06
N PRO A 164 16.53 -15.07 -18.97
CA PRO A 164 17.91 -15.58 -18.90
C PRO A 164 18.99 -14.51 -19.09
N ARG A 165 18.63 -13.29 -19.52
CA ARG A 165 19.56 -12.14 -19.58
C ARG A 165 19.73 -11.43 -18.25
N CYS A 166 18.86 -11.70 -17.29
CA CYS A 166 18.90 -11.08 -15.97
C CYS A 166 19.77 -11.89 -15.02
N ARG A 167 20.34 -11.21 -14.06
CA ARG A 167 21.01 -11.84 -12.92
C ARG A 167 19.99 -12.08 -11.81
N PHE A 168 20.05 -13.24 -11.17
CA PHE A 168 19.18 -13.57 -10.06
C PHE A 168 20.00 -13.96 -8.84
N LEU A 169 19.69 -13.32 -7.70
CA LEU A 169 20.33 -13.50 -6.42
C LEU A 169 19.29 -13.96 -5.38
N LEU A 170 19.73 -14.75 -4.42
CA LEU A 170 19.00 -14.95 -3.17
C LEU A 170 19.36 -13.81 -2.20
N THR A 171 18.47 -13.49 -1.27
CA THR A 171 18.71 -12.45 -0.25
C THR A 171 20.03 -12.72 0.51
N GLY A 172 20.35 -13.97 0.84
CA GLY A 172 21.60 -14.34 1.51
C GLY A 172 22.86 -14.18 0.65
N GLU A 173 22.74 -14.01 -0.67
CA GLU A 173 23.87 -13.81 -1.57
C GLU A 173 24.25 -12.33 -1.75
N LEU A 174 23.42 -11.40 -1.26
CA LEU A 174 23.66 -9.95 -1.38
C LEU A 174 24.96 -9.49 -0.71
N ALA A 175 25.28 -10.04 0.46
CA ALA A 175 26.48 -9.66 1.19
C ALA A 175 27.79 -10.01 0.45
N GLU A 176 27.74 -10.98 -0.46
CA GLU A 176 28.86 -11.43 -1.27
C GLU A 176 28.90 -10.80 -2.65
N ASP A 177 27.90 -9.96 -2.98
CA ASP A 177 27.78 -9.33 -4.29
C ASP A 177 28.78 -8.17 -4.44
N GLU A 178 29.72 -8.32 -5.36
CA GLU A 178 30.72 -7.30 -5.70
C GLU A 178 30.20 -6.26 -6.71
N VAL A 179 29.04 -6.49 -7.31
CA VAL A 179 28.44 -5.57 -8.30
C VAL A 179 28.00 -4.28 -7.62
N ARG A 180 28.28 -3.15 -8.26
CA ARG A 180 27.74 -1.85 -7.85
C ARG A 180 26.64 -1.45 -8.79
N TYR A 181 25.52 -1.02 -8.19
CA TYR A 181 24.28 -0.70 -8.91
C TYR A 181 24.11 0.81 -9.03
N ASP A 182 23.72 1.26 -10.21
CA ASP A 182 23.39 2.65 -10.48
C ASP A 182 21.98 3.01 -9.96
N TYR A 183 21.13 2.00 -9.87
CA TYR A 183 19.81 2.13 -9.25
C TYR A 183 19.41 0.85 -8.53
N ILE A 184 18.82 1.01 -7.34
CA ILE A 184 18.22 -0.07 -6.57
C ILE A 184 16.78 0.30 -6.24
N PHE A 185 15.83 -0.54 -6.64
CA PHE A 185 14.48 -0.51 -6.09
C PHE A 185 14.33 -1.67 -5.11
N HIS A 186 13.99 -1.38 -3.87
CA HIS A 186 13.87 -2.39 -2.83
C HIS A 186 12.51 -2.34 -2.16
N TRP A 187 11.84 -3.49 -2.11
CA TRP A 187 10.69 -3.72 -1.27
C TRP A 187 11.13 -4.50 -0.04
N GLY A 188 11.33 -3.79 1.07
CA GLY A 188 11.85 -4.36 2.30
C GLY A 188 10.80 -4.98 3.21
N GLU A 189 11.27 -5.80 4.13
CA GLU A 189 10.46 -6.39 5.21
C GLU A 189 10.81 -5.80 6.57
N SER A 190 12.00 -5.24 6.69
CA SER A 190 12.49 -4.58 7.89
C SER A 190 13.43 -3.43 7.53
N GLY A 191 13.73 -2.58 8.51
CA GLY A 191 14.70 -1.50 8.34
C GLY A 191 16.16 -1.96 8.35
N GLU A 192 16.46 -3.21 8.70
CA GLU A 192 17.85 -3.69 8.87
C GLU A 192 18.53 -4.06 7.53
N GLU A 193 17.78 -4.04 6.44
CA GLU A 193 18.26 -4.39 5.10
C GLU A 193 19.22 -3.35 4.51
N GLU A 194 19.27 -2.13 5.08
CA GLU A 194 20.18 -1.05 4.67
C GLU A 194 21.66 -1.48 4.70
N LYS A 195 22.04 -2.29 5.68
CA LYS A 195 23.41 -2.79 5.84
C LYS A 195 23.90 -3.61 4.65
N GLN A 196 22.97 -4.24 3.94
CA GLN A 196 23.25 -5.05 2.77
C GLN A 196 23.16 -4.25 1.47
N LEU A 197 22.24 -3.30 1.40
CA LEU A 197 21.89 -2.60 0.16
C LEU A 197 22.70 -1.32 -0.07
N LEU A 198 22.88 -0.49 0.96
CA LEU A 198 23.63 0.76 0.80
C LEU A 198 25.06 0.55 0.27
N PRO A 199 25.82 -0.48 0.72
CA PRO A 199 27.14 -0.75 0.18
C PRO A 199 27.15 -1.18 -1.30
N LEU A 200 26.01 -1.65 -1.83
CA LEU A 200 25.90 -2.07 -3.24
C LEU A 200 25.64 -0.90 -4.18
N LEU A 201 25.32 0.29 -3.69
CA LEU A 201 25.17 1.46 -4.55
C LEU A 201 26.52 1.89 -5.14
N SER A 202 26.52 2.24 -6.43
CA SER A 202 27.63 2.95 -7.05
C SER A 202 27.77 4.35 -6.45
N GLU A 203 28.88 5.02 -6.73
CA GLU A 203 29.11 6.38 -6.19
C GLU A 203 27.99 7.35 -6.57
N GLU A 204 27.54 7.31 -7.82
CA GLU A 204 26.44 8.13 -8.34
C GLU A 204 25.08 7.43 -8.26
N GLY A 205 25.01 6.23 -7.66
CA GLY A 205 23.82 5.40 -7.62
C GLY A 205 22.72 5.98 -6.75
N GLN A 206 21.50 5.61 -7.09
CA GLN A 206 20.26 5.99 -6.38
C GLN A 206 19.55 4.76 -5.88
N MET A 207 18.80 4.89 -4.78
CA MET A 207 17.96 3.82 -4.28
C MET A 207 16.61 4.38 -3.83
N ASP A 208 15.56 3.68 -4.20
CA ASP A 208 14.22 3.86 -3.67
C ASP A 208 13.86 2.62 -2.85
N TRP A 209 13.51 2.83 -1.59
CA TRP A 209 13.26 1.77 -0.64
C TRP A 209 11.89 1.91 -0.01
N VAL A 210 11.06 0.89 -0.16
CA VAL A 210 9.76 0.76 0.49
C VAL A 210 9.89 -0.23 1.63
N VAL A 211 9.55 0.18 2.84
CA VAL A 211 9.72 -0.61 4.05
C VAL A 211 8.51 -0.41 4.97
N PRO A 212 8.11 -1.40 5.79
CA PRO A 212 7.03 -1.22 6.74
C PRO A 212 7.24 0.01 7.63
N TYR A 213 6.22 0.83 7.76
CA TYR A 213 6.27 2.10 8.50
C TYR A 213 6.81 1.93 9.94
N GLU A 214 6.40 0.86 10.60
CA GLU A 214 6.83 0.54 11.96
C GLU A 214 8.35 0.42 12.14
N SER A 215 9.09 0.21 11.04
CA SER A 215 10.54 0.09 11.07
C SER A 215 11.25 1.37 11.51
N PHE A 216 10.58 2.53 11.46
CA PHE A 216 11.19 3.82 11.80
C PHE A 216 10.42 4.60 12.87
N THR A 217 9.23 4.16 13.23
CA THR A 217 8.36 4.85 14.18
C THR A 217 8.40 4.27 15.59
N ARG A 218 9.06 3.13 15.77
CA ARG A 218 9.26 2.54 17.11
C ARG A 218 10.58 2.97 17.69
N SER A 219 10.57 3.49 18.90
CA SER A 219 11.75 3.83 19.70
C SER A 219 12.46 2.58 20.28
N SER A 220 12.64 1.51 19.49
CA SER A 220 13.46 0.39 19.90
C SER A 220 14.93 0.70 19.65
N GLY A 221 15.82 0.36 20.56
CA GLY A 221 17.26 0.65 20.43
C GLY A 221 17.92 0.06 19.18
N SER A 222 17.36 -1.02 18.61
CA SER A 222 17.81 -1.56 17.32
C SER A 222 17.50 -0.62 16.15
N MET A 223 16.35 0.04 16.16
CA MET A 223 15.95 0.94 15.08
C MET A 223 16.67 2.29 15.14
N GLU A 224 17.05 2.75 16.32
CA GLU A 224 17.94 3.91 16.46
C GLU A 224 19.29 3.67 15.75
N GLY A 225 19.86 2.48 15.92
CA GLY A 225 21.09 2.08 15.18
C GLY A 225 20.91 2.15 13.67
N VAL A 226 19.79 1.63 13.15
CA VAL A 226 19.46 1.68 11.71
C VAL A 226 19.34 3.12 11.21
N ARG A 227 18.59 3.98 11.92
CA ARG A 227 18.45 5.39 11.55
C ARG A 227 19.80 6.10 11.51
N ASN A 228 20.63 5.85 12.51
CA ASN A 228 21.97 6.43 12.59
C ASN A 228 22.85 5.97 11.41
N ASP A 229 22.84 4.69 11.06
CA ASP A 229 23.60 4.14 9.92
C ASP A 229 23.15 4.79 8.59
N ILE A 230 21.84 4.92 8.39
CA ILE A 230 21.27 5.61 7.22
C ILE A 230 21.74 7.07 7.16
N LEU A 231 21.64 7.81 8.24
CA LEU A 231 22.06 9.22 8.30
C LEU A 231 23.57 9.38 8.11
N GLN A 232 24.39 8.49 8.71
CA GLN A 232 25.84 8.51 8.52
C GLN A 232 26.26 8.23 7.08
N SER A 233 25.43 7.53 6.30
CA SER A 233 25.69 7.32 4.87
C SER A 233 25.74 8.64 4.10
N GLY A 234 25.06 9.70 4.60
CA GLY A 234 24.92 11.00 3.93
C GLY A 234 24.18 10.94 2.61
N ARG A 235 23.42 9.87 2.36
CA ARG A 235 22.75 9.60 1.09
C ARG A 235 21.22 9.73 1.14
N LEU A 236 20.63 9.81 2.33
CA LEU A 236 19.18 9.96 2.48
C LEU A 236 18.73 11.30 1.90
N SER A 237 17.94 11.28 0.84
CA SER A 237 17.40 12.47 0.16
C SER A 237 15.90 12.67 0.40
N GLY A 238 15.17 11.61 0.78
CA GLY A 238 13.75 11.68 1.03
C GLY A 238 13.24 10.64 2.00
N TYR A 239 12.22 11.02 2.77
CA TYR A 239 11.45 10.16 3.65
C TYR A 239 9.97 10.52 3.52
N TYR A 240 9.14 9.56 3.14
CA TYR A 240 7.73 9.80 2.87
C TYR A 240 6.88 8.70 3.48
N ASP A 241 5.81 9.09 4.16
CA ASP A 241 4.77 8.17 4.57
C ASP A 241 3.98 7.72 3.34
N LEU A 242 3.74 6.43 3.22
CA LEU A 242 3.08 5.79 2.08
C LEU A 242 2.06 4.78 2.57
N ALA A 243 0.83 4.86 2.07
CA ALA A 243 -0.17 3.82 2.27
C ALA A 243 -0.36 3.01 0.97
N VAL A 244 -0.35 1.68 1.08
CA VAL A 244 -0.64 0.75 -0.02
C VAL A 244 -1.71 -0.23 0.46
N GLY A 245 -2.92 -0.06 -0.04
CA GLY A 245 -4.10 -0.74 0.51
C GLY A 245 -4.37 -0.32 1.95
N GLU A 246 -4.49 -1.31 2.83
CA GLU A 246 -4.71 -1.09 4.27
C GLU A 246 -3.40 -1.00 5.08
N ARG A 247 -2.23 -1.09 4.43
CA ARG A 247 -0.92 -1.13 5.10
C ARG A 247 -0.15 0.16 4.90
N GLU A 248 0.57 0.53 5.96
CA GLU A 248 1.45 1.68 5.95
C GLU A 248 2.91 1.28 5.77
N TYR A 249 3.59 2.08 4.97
CA TYR A 249 4.99 1.96 4.63
C TYR A 249 5.68 3.30 4.76
N ALA A 250 6.99 3.28 4.91
CA ALA A 250 7.85 4.41 4.63
C ALA A 250 8.50 4.20 3.25
N PHE A 251 8.53 5.26 2.46
CA PHE A 251 9.28 5.33 1.23
C PHE A 251 10.52 6.19 1.48
N LEU A 252 11.71 5.62 1.26
CA LEU A 252 12.98 6.31 1.43
C LEU A 252 13.68 6.46 0.09
N GLY A 253 14.10 7.69 -0.23
CA GLY A 253 14.95 7.98 -1.38
C GLY A 253 16.40 8.18 -0.96
N PHE A 254 17.35 7.64 -1.72
CA PHE A 254 18.79 7.80 -1.50
C PHE A 254 19.46 8.27 -2.78
N GLU A 255 20.35 9.25 -2.64
CA GLU A 255 21.14 9.83 -3.73
C GLU A 255 22.62 9.90 -3.36
N LYS A 256 23.49 10.28 -4.30
CA LYS A 256 24.95 10.35 -4.10
C LYS A 256 25.35 11.11 -2.85
N LYS A 257 24.78 12.30 -2.71
CA LYS A 257 25.01 13.18 -1.56
C LYS A 257 23.78 14.07 -1.37
N ALA A 258 23.15 13.93 -0.24
CA ALA A 258 21.99 14.73 0.11
C ALA A 258 22.37 15.72 1.22
N ASP A 259 22.37 17.02 0.90
CA ASP A 259 22.55 18.09 1.90
C ASP A 259 21.23 18.42 2.62
N LEU A 260 20.10 18.01 2.04
CA LEU A 260 18.75 18.24 2.56
C LEU A 260 17.93 16.95 2.38
N VAL A 261 17.11 16.66 3.36
CA VAL A 261 16.13 15.58 3.31
C VAL A 261 14.74 16.18 3.04
N PHE A 262 14.05 15.64 2.05
CA PHE A 262 12.65 15.96 1.84
C PHE A 262 11.80 15.00 2.66
N ILE A 263 10.85 15.52 3.43
CA ILE A 263 9.86 14.70 4.11
C ILE A 263 8.45 15.07 3.64
N GLY A 264 7.54 14.12 3.65
CA GLY A 264 6.18 14.36 3.19
C GLY A 264 5.34 13.11 3.14
N ASN A 265 4.34 13.15 2.29
CA ASN A 265 3.49 12.00 2.00
C ASN A 265 3.68 11.58 0.53
N MET A 266 3.71 10.29 0.30
CA MET A 266 3.61 9.71 -1.03
C MET A 266 2.23 9.08 -1.20
N GLY A 267 1.58 9.36 -2.29
CA GLY A 267 0.25 8.82 -2.60
C GLY A 267 0.11 8.51 -4.08
N PHE A 268 -1.11 8.17 -4.48
CA PHE A 268 -1.41 7.77 -5.85
C PHE A 268 -2.46 8.72 -6.44
N THR A 269 -2.18 9.20 -7.64
CA THR A 269 -3.09 10.05 -8.40
C THR A 269 -3.08 9.59 -9.86
N ASP A 270 -4.24 9.28 -10.43
CA ASP A 270 -4.37 8.78 -11.80
C ASP A 270 -3.46 7.58 -12.12
N GLY A 271 -3.30 6.65 -11.17
CA GLY A 271 -2.47 5.46 -11.30
C GLY A 271 -0.95 5.73 -11.31
N LYS A 272 -0.52 6.90 -10.83
CA LYS A 272 0.88 7.28 -10.69
C LYS A 272 1.21 7.69 -9.26
N CYS A 273 2.46 7.49 -8.88
CA CYS A 273 2.98 8.01 -7.62
C CYS A 273 3.05 9.54 -7.64
N SER A 274 2.69 10.15 -6.53
CA SER A 274 2.74 11.61 -6.34
C SER A 274 3.26 11.95 -4.95
N PHE A 275 4.20 12.89 -4.86
CA PHE A 275 4.72 13.38 -3.59
C PHE A 275 3.95 14.63 -3.17
N LYS A 276 3.50 14.63 -1.93
CA LYS A 276 2.60 15.65 -1.40
C LYS A 276 3.12 16.18 -0.06
N ASN A 277 2.70 17.39 0.31
CA ASN A 277 3.06 18.03 1.59
C ASN A 277 4.57 18.02 1.88
N GLN A 278 5.39 18.24 0.86
CA GLN A 278 6.83 18.15 1.00
C GLN A 278 7.39 19.31 1.84
N MET A 279 8.18 18.96 2.84
CA MET A 279 9.00 19.89 3.62
C MET A 279 10.48 19.58 3.40
N ARG A 280 11.31 20.61 3.50
CA ARG A 280 12.76 20.46 3.47
C ARG A 280 13.30 20.57 4.88
N LEU A 281 14.08 19.59 5.27
CA LEU A 281 14.77 19.59 6.57
C LEU A 281 16.28 19.57 6.36
N SER A 282 17.00 20.22 7.26
CA SER A 282 18.44 20.00 7.37
C SER A 282 18.70 18.61 7.96
N ASP A 283 19.85 18.04 7.60
CA ASP A 283 20.30 16.76 8.14
C ASP A 283 20.35 16.76 9.70
N SER A 284 20.72 17.90 10.32
CA SER A 284 20.74 18.05 11.78
C SER A 284 19.34 17.94 12.40
N SER A 285 18.32 18.55 11.78
CA SER A 285 16.95 18.48 12.30
C SER A 285 16.39 17.07 12.24
N PHE A 286 16.80 16.30 11.23
CA PHE A 286 16.38 14.92 11.08
C PHE A 286 17.11 13.96 12.03
N LYS A 287 18.36 14.25 12.38
CA LYS A 287 19.18 13.48 13.35
C LYS A 287 18.69 13.56 14.79
N GLU A 288 18.08 14.69 15.16
CA GLU A 288 17.61 14.92 16.53
C GLU A 288 16.26 14.26 16.83
N ALA A 289 15.58 13.69 15.83
CA ALA A 289 14.28 13.06 16.02
C ALA A 289 14.43 11.64 16.57
N ASP A 290 13.76 11.34 17.67
CA ASP A 290 13.71 10.00 18.27
C ASP A 290 13.04 8.97 17.34
N GLU A 291 12.13 9.44 16.51
CA GLU A 291 11.44 8.64 15.48
C GLU A 291 11.25 9.45 14.19
N TRP A 292 11.24 8.76 13.07
CA TRP A 292 10.95 9.39 11.78
C TRP A 292 9.45 9.31 11.50
N ASN A 293 8.81 10.46 11.58
CA ASN A 293 7.37 10.60 11.47
C ASN A 293 7.06 11.97 10.89
N TYR A 294 6.39 11.99 9.73
CA TYR A 294 6.02 13.24 9.07
C TYR A 294 5.18 14.15 9.97
N GLU A 295 4.25 13.60 10.74
CA GLU A 295 3.35 14.37 11.60
C GLU A 295 4.11 15.21 12.63
N VAL A 296 5.19 14.70 13.21
CA VAL A 296 6.01 15.44 14.17
C VAL A 296 6.54 16.72 13.55
N TYR A 297 7.01 16.65 12.32
CA TYR A 297 7.51 17.82 11.59
C TYR A 297 6.38 18.73 11.14
N ALA A 298 5.25 18.17 10.69
CA ALA A 298 4.07 18.91 10.28
C ALA A 298 3.48 19.70 11.46
N TYR A 299 3.39 19.10 12.64
CA TYR A 299 2.92 19.78 13.85
C TYR A 299 3.84 20.93 14.25
N ASN A 300 5.16 20.72 14.20
CA ASN A 300 6.14 21.75 14.50
C ASN A 300 6.18 22.89 13.46
N ALA A 301 5.70 22.66 12.25
CA ALA A 301 5.57 23.70 11.24
C ALA A 301 4.38 24.65 11.49
N VAL A 302 3.42 24.30 12.36
CA VAL A 302 2.26 25.10 12.73
C VAL A 302 2.50 25.77 14.09
N PRO A 303 2.70 27.10 14.17
CA PRO A 303 3.08 27.76 15.43
C PRO A 303 2.09 27.53 16.58
N ALA A 304 0.80 27.41 16.28
CA ALA A 304 -0.22 27.12 17.29
C ALA A 304 -0.08 25.70 17.87
N LEU A 305 0.18 24.70 17.03
CA LEU A 305 0.43 23.33 17.48
C LEU A 305 1.74 23.20 18.23
N GLN A 306 2.80 23.87 17.76
CA GLN A 306 4.08 23.93 18.46
C GLN A 306 3.92 24.48 19.89
N ALA A 307 3.14 25.56 20.06
CA ALA A 307 2.86 26.13 21.37
C ALA A 307 2.04 25.19 22.27
N ILE A 308 1.12 24.42 21.69
CA ILE A 308 0.34 23.41 22.40
C ILE A 308 1.24 22.27 22.85
N LEU A 309 2.03 21.70 21.95
CA LEU A 309 2.94 20.58 22.23
C LEU A 309 4.02 20.94 23.26
N ALA A 310 4.47 22.20 23.27
CA ALA A 310 5.37 22.71 24.29
C ALA A 310 4.73 22.87 25.69
N GLY A 311 3.44 22.52 25.85
CA GLY A 311 2.73 22.64 27.12
C GLY A 311 2.36 24.05 27.53
N ASN A 312 2.50 25.04 26.65
CA ASN A 312 2.25 26.44 26.94
C ASN A 312 0.74 26.77 27.03
N ILE A 313 -0.10 25.97 26.37
CA ILE A 313 -1.55 26.21 26.29
C ILE A 313 -2.32 25.04 26.92
N LEU A 314 -1.93 23.80 26.60
CA LEU A 314 -2.59 22.58 27.03
C LEU A 314 -1.52 21.51 27.25
N GLN A 315 -1.60 20.83 28.39
CA GLN A 315 -0.70 19.72 28.64
C GLN A 315 -1.19 18.51 27.83
N MET A 316 -0.35 18.03 26.94
CA MET A 316 -0.59 16.82 26.15
C MET A 316 0.10 15.64 26.83
N GLU A 317 -0.48 14.46 26.78
CA GLU A 317 0.06 13.30 27.49
C GLU A 317 0.71 12.31 26.51
N HIS A 318 -0.11 11.54 25.80
CA HIS A 318 0.34 10.47 24.95
C HIS A 318 -0.51 10.39 23.68
N PRO A 319 -0.07 9.64 22.66
CA PRO A 319 -0.84 9.48 21.43
C PRO A 319 -2.19 8.80 21.67
N LEU A 320 -3.19 9.19 20.89
CA LEU A 320 -4.53 8.63 20.93
C LEU A 320 -4.54 7.09 20.82
N GLY A 321 -3.60 6.51 20.08
CA GLY A 321 -3.46 5.06 19.93
C GLY A 321 -3.08 4.29 21.19
N GLU A 322 -2.63 4.95 22.25
CA GLU A 322 -2.42 4.30 23.55
C GLU A 322 -3.75 4.09 24.31
N GLU A 323 -4.76 4.92 24.03
CA GLU A 323 -6.06 4.90 24.69
C GLU A 323 -7.19 4.34 23.81
N PHE A 324 -7.01 4.34 22.50
CA PHE A 324 -7.99 3.86 21.54
C PHE A 324 -7.33 2.90 20.54
N GLN A 325 -8.03 1.83 20.24
CA GLN A 325 -7.60 0.84 19.27
C GLN A 325 -8.56 0.82 18.08
N SER A 326 -8.05 0.47 16.90
CA SER A 326 -8.88 0.16 15.75
C SER A 326 -9.81 -1.01 16.08
N VAL A 327 -11.06 -0.92 15.67
CA VAL A 327 -11.96 -2.08 15.71
C VAL A 327 -11.59 -3.00 14.56
N GLU A 328 -11.07 -4.17 14.90
CA GLU A 328 -10.63 -5.15 13.92
C GLU A 328 -11.80 -5.85 13.22
N LYS A 329 -11.51 -6.44 12.05
CA LYS A 329 -12.44 -7.31 11.34
C LYS A 329 -12.62 -8.61 12.13
N GLU A 330 -13.86 -9.07 12.23
CA GLU A 330 -14.21 -10.37 12.82
C GLU A 330 -15.11 -11.14 11.86
N ILE A 331 -15.20 -12.46 12.03
CA ILE A 331 -16.12 -13.29 11.23
C ILE A 331 -17.52 -13.10 11.79
N LEU A 332 -18.39 -12.49 10.98
CA LEU A 332 -19.79 -12.22 11.31
C LEU A 332 -20.69 -13.32 10.74
N PRO A 333 -21.72 -13.74 11.48
CA PRO A 333 -22.61 -14.82 11.07
C PRO A 333 -23.46 -14.44 9.84
N ALA A 334 -23.94 -15.45 9.13
CA ALA A 334 -25.00 -15.26 8.14
C ALA A 334 -26.23 -14.66 8.80
N GLY A 335 -26.92 -13.77 8.08
CA GLY A 335 -28.10 -13.08 8.61
C GLY A 335 -28.27 -11.67 8.12
N ARG A 336 -29.15 -10.94 8.78
CA ARG A 336 -29.42 -9.52 8.46
C ARG A 336 -28.48 -8.62 9.26
N HIS A 337 -27.76 -7.77 8.55
CA HIS A 337 -26.86 -6.77 9.12
C HIS A 337 -27.28 -5.36 8.72
N VAL A 338 -27.00 -4.41 9.59
CA VAL A 338 -27.16 -2.97 9.32
C VAL A 338 -25.78 -2.39 9.03
N ILE A 339 -25.60 -1.90 7.83
CA ILE A 339 -24.33 -1.35 7.35
C ILE A 339 -24.32 0.16 7.60
N LEU A 340 -23.33 0.63 8.35
CA LEU A 340 -23.05 2.05 8.52
C LEU A 340 -22.29 2.58 7.31
N THR A 341 -22.89 3.51 6.58
CA THR A 341 -22.27 4.14 5.42
C THR A 341 -21.62 5.47 5.80
N PRO A 342 -20.60 5.96 5.05
CA PRO A 342 -20.03 7.29 5.30
C PRO A 342 -21.08 8.42 5.28
N SER A 343 -22.10 8.34 4.43
CA SER A 343 -23.18 9.34 4.33
C SER A 343 -24.12 9.35 5.54
N ALA A 344 -24.21 8.23 6.26
CA ALA A 344 -25.03 8.13 7.48
C ALA A 344 -24.38 8.82 8.69
N LEU A 345 -23.04 8.96 8.67
CA LEU A 345 -22.30 9.55 9.75
C LEU A 345 -22.29 11.08 9.63
N THR A 346 -22.72 11.78 10.66
CA THR A 346 -22.71 13.24 10.74
C THR A 346 -22.16 13.70 12.09
N ASP A 347 -21.93 15.00 12.25
CA ASP A 347 -21.41 15.55 13.50
C ASP A 347 -22.43 15.48 14.63
N SER A 348 -23.73 15.33 14.32
CA SER A 348 -24.84 15.39 15.31
C SER A 348 -25.56 14.05 15.53
N GLU A 349 -25.49 13.12 14.56
CA GLU A 349 -26.25 11.86 14.64
C GLU A 349 -25.73 10.82 13.63
N ILE A 350 -26.06 9.55 13.85
CA ILE A 350 -26.05 8.50 12.82
C ILE A 350 -27.44 8.51 12.16
N ARG A 351 -27.54 8.90 10.90
CA ARG A 351 -28.81 8.99 10.16
C ARG A 351 -29.32 7.62 9.76
N THR A 352 -30.41 7.20 10.38
CA THR A 352 -31.04 5.90 10.15
C THR A 352 -31.54 5.72 8.72
N GLU A 353 -31.94 6.80 8.05
CA GLU A 353 -32.40 6.80 6.66
C GLU A 353 -31.28 6.54 5.62
N GLU A 354 -30.02 6.73 6.02
CA GLU A 354 -28.84 6.50 5.16
C GLU A 354 -28.16 5.15 5.44
N LEU A 355 -28.63 4.42 6.45
CA LEU A 355 -28.14 3.07 6.73
C LEU A 355 -28.59 2.09 5.65
N ARG A 356 -27.76 1.08 5.36
CA ARG A 356 -28.10 0.02 4.43
C ARG A 356 -28.37 -1.29 5.17
N ALA A 357 -29.44 -1.98 4.79
CA ALA A 357 -29.66 -3.34 5.24
C ALA A 357 -28.99 -4.31 4.25
N ALA A 358 -28.20 -5.24 4.75
CA ALA A 358 -27.63 -6.33 3.98
C ALA A 358 -28.07 -7.68 4.57
N VAL A 359 -28.33 -8.66 3.72
CA VAL A 359 -28.56 -10.06 4.11
C VAL A 359 -27.40 -10.87 3.56
N TRP A 360 -26.69 -11.56 4.45
CA TRP A 360 -25.59 -12.44 4.08
C TRP A 360 -26.05 -13.88 4.16
N ASP A 361 -25.83 -14.63 3.10
CA ASP A 361 -26.20 -16.05 3.02
C ASP A 361 -25.18 -16.98 3.70
N GLU A 362 -23.98 -16.46 3.98
CA GLU A 362 -22.86 -17.16 4.62
C GLU A 362 -22.13 -16.21 5.57
N GLU A 363 -21.26 -16.79 6.40
CA GLU A 363 -20.35 -16.02 7.27
C GLU A 363 -19.42 -15.17 6.42
N LYS A 364 -19.22 -13.90 6.84
CA LYS A 364 -18.33 -12.94 6.16
C LYS A 364 -17.50 -12.17 7.17
N GLU A 365 -16.29 -11.85 6.75
CA GLU A 365 -15.43 -10.94 7.49
C GLU A 365 -15.97 -9.51 7.42
N GLY A 366 -16.05 -8.84 8.57
CA GLY A 366 -16.53 -7.47 8.67
C GLY A 366 -16.16 -6.82 9.99
N THR A 367 -16.10 -5.49 10.02
CA THR A 367 -15.83 -4.72 11.24
C THR A 367 -17.16 -4.41 11.95
N LEU A 368 -17.37 -4.98 13.12
CA LEU A 368 -18.59 -4.77 13.93
C LEU A 368 -18.38 -3.67 14.97
N LEU A 369 -19.02 -2.53 14.74
CA LEU A 369 -19.08 -1.40 15.68
C LEU A 369 -20.21 -1.62 16.68
N LYS A 370 -19.92 -1.47 17.96
CA LYS A 370 -20.85 -1.70 19.08
C LYS A 370 -21.03 -0.43 19.91
N GLY A 371 -22.06 -0.39 20.72
CA GLY A 371 -22.25 0.70 21.66
C GLY A 371 -21.00 1.01 22.48
N GLY A 372 -20.58 2.27 22.48
CA GLY A 372 -19.34 2.71 23.09
C GLY A 372 -18.14 2.79 22.15
N ASP A 373 -18.23 2.33 20.90
CA ASP A 373 -17.22 2.62 19.88
C ASP A 373 -17.41 4.03 19.28
N LEU A 374 -16.34 4.65 18.81
CA LEU A 374 -16.40 5.87 18.01
C LEU A 374 -16.34 5.49 16.54
N ALA A 375 -17.42 5.68 15.81
CA ALA A 375 -17.44 5.56 14.35
C ALA A 375 -16.86 6.81 13.72
N LEU A 376 -16.10 6.65 12.63
CA LEU A 376 -15.50 7.75 11.87
C LEU A 376 -15.51 7.46 10.38
N ALA A 377 -15.67 8.49 9.56
CA ALA A 377 -15.62 8.39 8.11
C ALA A 377 -15.20 9.70 7.47
N LEU A 378 -14.52 9.60 6.33
CA LEU A 378 -14.29 10.73 5.43
C LEU A 378 -15.44 10.79 4.42
N TYR A 379 -16.21 11.86 4.43
CA TYR A 379 -17.33 12.05 3.51
C TYR A 379 -17.40 13.47 2.99
N LYS A 380 -17.43 13.64 1.67
CA LYS A 380 -17.46 14.96 0.98
C LYS A 380 -16.35 15.92 1.41
N GLY A 381 -15.14 15.39 1.64
CA GLY A 381 -13.98 16.19 2.03
C GLY A 381 -13.95 16.61 3.50
N GLU A 382 -14.84 16.08 4.34
CA GLU A 382 -14.87 16.31 5.81
C GLU A 382 -14.78 14.99 6.57
N ILE A 383 -14.10 15.01 7.71
CA ILE A 383 -14.04 13.86 8.63
C ILE A 383 -15.13 14.02 9.67
N HIS A 384 -16.02 13.03 9.75
CA HIS A 384 -17.10 12.97 10.72
C HIS A 384 -16.81 11.93 11.79
N PHE A 385 -17.13 12.24 13.03
CA PHE A 385 -16.96 11.37 14.20
C PHE A 385 -18.27 11.28 14.96
N PHE A 386 -18.73 10.06 15.27
CA PHE A 386 -19.90 9.90 16.12
C PHE A 386 -19.82 8.62 16.98
N PRO A 387 -20.03 8.72 18.32
CA PRO A 387 -20.09 7.56 19.19
C PRO A 387 -21.32 6.70 18.87
N VAL A 388 -21.13 5.39 18.76
CA VAL A 388 -22.23 4.44 18.62
C VAL A 388 -22.99 4.37 19.95
N SER A 389 -24.33 4.48 19.91
CA SER A 389 -25.16 4.46 21.10
C SER A 389 -25.20 3.08 21.77
N GLU A 390 -25.37 3.06 23.08
CA GLU A 390 -25.54 1.82 23.81
C GLU A 390 -26.71 0.97 23.27
N GLY A 391 -26.45 -0.28 22.99
CA GLY A 391 -27.42 -1.22 22.42
C GLY A 391 -27.61 -1.15 20.93
N GLU A 392 -26.87 -0.28 20.22
CA GLU A 392 -26.79 -0.24 18.76
C GLU A 392 -25.56 -1.00 18.29
N GLU A 393 -25.69 -1.67 17.13
CA GLU A 393 -24.61 -2.39 16.46
C GLU A 393 -24.70 -2.13 14.95
N TYR A 394 -23.55 -1.86 14.34
CA TYR A 394 -23.43 -1.61 12.90
C TYR A 394 -22.23 -2.33 12.32
N VAL A 395 -22.38 -2.87 11.14
CA VAL A 395 -21.21 -3.31 10.35
C VAL A 395 -20.67 -2.11 9.60
N ALA A 396 -19.40 -1.79 9.76
CA ALA A 396 -18.75 -0.71 9.03
C ALA A 396 -18.79 -0.98 7.53
N GLY A 397 -19.33 -0.03 6.76
CA GLY A 397 -19.26 -0.02 5.30
C GLY A 397 -17.90 0.46 4.82
N GLU A 398 -17.71 0.41 3.51
CA GLU A 398 -16.48 0.92 2.88
C GLU A 398 -16.24 2.40 3.25
N GLY A 399 -15.03 2.72 3.71
CA GLY A 399 -14.68 4.08 4.15
C GLY A 399 -15.17 4.46 5.55
N VAL A 400 -15.75 3.52 6.31
CA VAL A 400 -16.08 3.71 7.73
C VAL A 400 -15.11 2.92 8.59
N PHE A 401 -14.59 3.56 9.62
CA PHE A 401 -13.67 2.98 10.60
C PHE A 401 -14.27 3.06 12.00
N GLY A 402 -13.73 2.28 12.93
CA GLY A 402 -14.12 2.31 14.32
C GLY A 402 -12.93 2.41 15.25
N LEU A 403 -13.10 3.20 16.32
CA LEU A 403 -12.16 3.27 17.43
C LEU A 403 -12.84 2.78 18.71
N ARG A 404 -12.19 1.86 19.40
CA ARG A 404 -12.61 1.31 20.69
C ARG A 404 -11.73 1.82 21.80
N SER A 405 -12.33 2.40 22.83
CA SER A 405 -11.59 2.89 23.99
C SER A 405 -11.01 1.74 24.83
N SER A 406 -9.81 1.92 25.37
CA SER A 406 -9.22 1.05 26.41
C SER A 406 -9.91 1.21 27.78
N GLY A 407 -10.77 2.21 27.95
CA GLY A 407 -11.64 2.40 29.12
C GLY A 407 -11.39 3.66 29.93
N PHE A 408 -10.26 4.36 29.76
CA PHE A 408 -10.03 5.62 30.48
C PHE A 408 -10.71 6.80 29.76
N TYR A 409 -10.37 7.05 28.49
CA TYR A 409 -11.01 8.11 27.70
C TYR A 409 -12.31 7.62 27.08
N THR A 410 -13.34 8.49 27.11
CA THR A 410 -14.64 8.14 26.53
C THR A 410 -14.73 8.54 25.07
N PRO A 411 -15.53 7.84 24.23
CA PRO A 411 -15.77 8.24 22.84
C PRO A 411 -16.37 9.66 22.69
N TRP A 412 -17.18 10.10 23.67
CA TRP A 412 -17.73 11.45 23.68
C TRP A 412 -16.71 12.54 23.96
N TYR A 413 -15.72 12.24 24.84
CA TYR A 413 -14.59 13.12 25.07
C TYR A 413 -13.75 13.25 23.80
N LEU A 414 -13.42 12.11 23.18
CA LEU A 414 -12.64 12.09 21.96
C LEU A 414 -13.34 12.83 20.82
N LYS A 415 -14.66 12.61 20.63
CA LYS A 415 -15.43 13.36 19.64
C LYS A 415 -15.31 14.87 19.86
N LEU A 416 -15.55 15.34 21.08
CA LEU A 416 -15.48 16.78 21.38
C LEU A 416 -14.07 17.33 21.17
N TYR A 417 -13.05 16.59 21.54
CA TYR A 417 -11.66 16.97 21.31
C TYR A 417 -11.35 17.12 19.82
N LEU A 418 -11.67 16.11 19.01
CA LEU A 418 -11.38 16.11 17.57
C LEU A 418 -12.23 17.15 16.81
N ASP A 419 -13.47 17.39 17.21
CA ASP A 419 -14.33 18.46 16.65
C ASP A 419 -13.95 19.84 17.17
N GLY A 420 -13.23 19.91 18.29
CA GLY A 420 -12.78 21.14 18.89
C GLY A 420 -11.63 21.82 18.15
N PRO A 421 -11.34 23.10 18.48
CA PRO A 421 -10.36 23.88 17.73
C PRO A 421 -8.94 23.29 17.77
N VAL A 422 -8.56 22.62 18.85
CA VAL A 422 -7.24 21.98 18.97
C VAL A 422 -7.16 20.71 18.13
N GLY A 423 -8.12 19.82 18.28
CA GLY A 423 -8.18 18.58 17.47
C GLY A 423 -8.27 18.87 15.98
N ARG A 424 -9.06 19.88 15.59
CA ARG A 424 -9.15 20.32 14.19
C ARG A 424 -7.82 20.84 13.65
N LEU A 425 -6.99 21.52 14.44
CA LEU A 425 -5.64 21.92 14.00
C LEU A 425 -4.75 20.70 13.68
N PHE A 426 -4.82 19.64 14.48
CA PHE A 426 -4.11 18.39 14.17
C PHE A 426 -4.65 17.73 12.91
N LEU A 427 -5.97 17.65 12.76
CA LEU A 427 -6.60 17.07 11.57
C LEU A 427 -6.25 17.86 10.29
N GLU A 428 -6.16 19.20 10.37
CA GLU A 428 -5.77 20.03 9.21
C GLU A 428 -4.35 19.74 8.71
N THR A 429 -3.43 19.24 9.55
CA THR A 429 -2.11 18.82 9.08
C THR A 429 -2.17 17.59 8.17
N MET A 430 -3.28 16.83 8.21
CA MET A 430 -3.51 15.69 7.33
C MET A 430 -4.12 16.10 5.98
N ARG A 431 -4.47 17.38 5.79
CA ARG A 431 -4.99 17.86 4.52
C ARG A 431 -3.91 17.93 3.46
N ASN A 432 -4.33 17.60 2.27
CA ASN A 432 -3.53 17.67 1.07
C ASN A 432 -4.34 18.38 -0.03
N GLY A 433 -4.24 19.69 -0.06
CA GLY A 433 -5.16 20.51 -0.84
C GLY A 433 -6.57 20.45 -0.27
N GLU A 434 -7.55 20.06 -1.08
CA GLU A 434 -8.95 19.89 -0.67
C GLU A 434 -9.24 18.52 -0.05
N ASP A 435 -8.35 17.55 -0.23
CA ASP A 435 -8.50 16.19 0.26
C ASP A 435 -7.71 15.95 1.55
N TYR A 436 -8.18 15.03 2.38
CA TYR A 436 -7.40 14.51 3.50
C TYR A 436 -6.56 13.31 3.06
N ALA A 437 -5.27 13.33 3.37
CA ALA A 437 -4.43 12.14 3.34
C ALA A 437 -4.66 11.35 4.65
N PHE A 438 -5.90 10.92 4.87
CA PHE A 438 -6.35 10.32 6.12
C PHE A 438 -6.07 8.83 6.13
N THR A 439 -5.36 8.39 7.16
CA THR A 439 -5.30 7.00 7.56
C THR A 439 -5.63 6.90 9.04
N LEU A 440 -6.15 5.74 9.45
CA LEU A 440 -6.49 5.53 10.86
C LEU A 440 -5.26 5.63 11.76
N SER A 441 -4.10 5.13 11.30
CA SER A 441 -2.89 5.17 12.09
C SER A 441 -2.33 6.59 12.24
N ARG A 442 -2.50 7.48 11.25
CA ARG A 442 -2.20 8.91 11.41
C ARG A 442 -3.08 9.56 12.47
N LEU A 443 -4.38 9.23 12.49
CA LEU A 443 -5.30 9.70 13.53
C LEU A 443 -4.84 9.24 14.93
N LEU A 444 -4.44 7.97 15.05
CA LEU A 444 -4.00 7.39 16.32
C LEU A 444 -2.73 8.04 16.89
N ARG A 445 -1.98 8.80 16.10
CA ARG A 445 -0.79 9.56 16.54
C ARG A 445 -1.12 10.95 17.09
N ILE A 446 -2.35 11.44 16.91
CA ILE A 446 -2.75 12.73 17.50
C ILE A 446 -2.61 12.65 19.02
N PRO A 447 -1.87 13.57 19.65
CA PRO A 447 -1.70 13.56 21.09
C PRO A 447 -3.01 13.95 21.79
N LEU A 448 -3.30 13.31 22.92
CA LEU A 448 -4.45 13.58 23.76
C LEU A 448 -4.11 14.57 24.88
N PRO A 449 -5.02 15.49 25.21
CA PRO A 449 -4.84 16.36 26.37
C PRO A 449 -4.99 15.58 27.68
N VAL A 450 -4.14 15.90 28.64
CA VAL A 450 -4.22 15.36 30.01
C VAL A 450 -5.57 15.76 30.64
N SER A 451 -6.30 14.79 31.15
CA SER A 451 -7.57 15.02 31.84
C SER A 451 -7.72 14.08 33.04
N ASP A 452 -8.35 14.55 34.10
CA ASP A 452 -8.78 13.68 35.18
C ASP A 452 -10.17 13.06 34.84
N ARG A 453 -10.47 11.95 35.49
CA ARG A 453 -11.69 11.16 35.20
C ARG A 453 -12.97 11.97 35.43
N GLU A 454 -13.01 12.77 36.49
CA GLU A 454 -14.22 13.54 36.84
C GLU A 454 -14.52 14.60 35.78
N LYS A 455 -13.53 15.36 35.36
CA LYS A 455 -13.65 16.35 34.27
C LYS A 455 -14.03 15.69 32.95
N MET A 456 -13.41 14.55 32.64
CA MET A 456 -13.69 13.83 31.41
C MET A 456 -15.17 13.35 31.36
N ASP A 457 -15.66 12.82 32.47
CA ASP A 457 -17.07 12.37 32.58
C ASP A 457 -18.04 13.55 32.48
N GLU A 458 -17.68 14.70 33.07
CA GLU A 458 -18.47 15.95 32.96
C GLU A 458 -18.50 16.47 31.52
N ILE A 459 -17.33 16.56 30.87
CA ILE A 459 -17.20 16.98 29.46
C ILE A 459 -17.98 16.04 28.55
N SER A 460 -17.84 14.73 28.73
CA SER A 460 -18.55 13.72 27.94
C SER A 460 -20.06 13.82 28.05
N ARG A 461 -20.58 14.04 29.28
CA ARG A 461 -22.00 14.26 29.51
C ARG A 461 -22.51 15.53 28.82
N THR A 462 -21.78 16.64 29.00
CA THR A 462 -22.11 17.93 28.38
C THR A 462 -22.08 17.84 26.84
N ALA A 463 -21.09 17.18 26.27
CA ALA A 463 -21.01 16.93 24.85
C ALA A 463 -22.19 16.13 24.32
N ARG A 464 -22.53 15.01 24.99
CA ARG A 464 -23.67 14.18 24.63
C ARG A 464 -24.99 14.94 24.64
N GLU A 465 -25.27 15.72 25.71
CA GLU A 465 -26.46 16.52 25.83
C GLU A 465 -26.56 17.61 24.75
N SER A 466 -25.44 18.28 24.48
CA SER A 466 -25.38 19.35 23.49
C SER A 466 -25.60 18.83 22.06
N VAL A 467 -24.94 17.71 21.72
CA VAL A 467 -25.12 17.06 20.42
C VAL A 467 -26.53 16.52 20.24
N SER A 468 -27.15 15.95 21.30
CA SER A 468 -28.54 15.49 21.23
C SER A 468 -29.51 16.65 20.94
N ARG A 469 -29.32 17.81 21.57
CA ARG A 469 -30.13 19.02 21.29
C ARG A 469 -29.93 19.53 19.87
N LEU A 470 -28.68 19.47 19.35
CA LEU A 470 -28.37 19.83 17.98
C LEU A 470 -29.11 18.90 16.99
N ALA A 471 -29.06 17.61 17.22
CA ALA A 471 -29.74 16.61 16.38
C ALA A 471 -31.27 16.84 16.34
N GLU A 472 -31.86 17.13 17.49
CA GLU A 472 -33.31 17.49 17.58
C GLU A 472 -33.64 18.76 16.78
N ALA A 473 -32.81 19.79 16.91
CA ALA A 473 -32.99 21.04 16.17
C ALA A 473 -32.85 20.84 14.66
N GLU A 474 -31.85 20.08 14.21
CA GLU A 474 -31.67 19.76 12.81
C GLU A 474 -32.79 18.90 12.24
N LYS A 475 -33.30 17.94 13.01
CA LYS A 475 -34.45 17.13 12.62
C LYS A 475 -35.72 18.02 12.48
N GLY A 476 -35.92 18.91 13.43
CA GLY A 476 -37.00 19.91 13.34
C GLY A 476 -36.89 20.78 12.09
N TRP A 477 -35.71 21.27 11.80
CA TRP A 477 -35.46 22.08 10.61
C TRP A 477 -35.66 21.30 9.29
N ARG A 478 -35.25 20.05 9.23
CA ARG A 478 -35.49 19.16 8.07
C ARG A 478 -37.00 18.98 7.83
N LEU A 479 -37.78 18.78 8.88
CA LEU A 479 -39.24 18.69 8.79
C LEU A 479 -39.87 19.99 8.25
N VAL A 480 -39.44 21.15 8.75
CA VAL A 480 -39.90 22.45 8.26
C VAL A 480 -39.55 22.64 6.78
N LYS A 481 -38.35 22.30 6.37
CA LYS A 481 -37.95 22.36 4.93
C LYS A 481 -38.83 21.47 4.05
N ARG A 482 -39.11 20.24 4.47
CA ARG A 482 -39.95 19.31 3.70
C ARG A 482 -41.41 19.85 3.60
N SER A 483 -41.98 20.32 4.69
CA SER A 483 -43.34 20.87 4.69
C SER A 483 -43.45 22.18 3.88
N SER A 484 -42.44 23.05 3.93
CA SER A 484 -42.45 24.31 3.16
C SER A 484 -42.32 24.06 1.65
N VAL A 485 -41.55 23.07 1.20
CA VAL A 485 -41.50 22.66 -0.21
C VAL A 485 -42.87 22.12 -0.66
N GLY A 486 -43.54 21.30 0.18
CA GLY A 486 -44.91 20.81 -0.11
C GLY A 486 -45.89 21.95 -0.27
N MET A 487 -45.86 22.96 0.64
CA MET A 487 -46.70 24.16 0.56
C MET A 487 -46.37 24.98 -0.72
N MET A 488 -45.10 25.17 -1.07
CA MET A 488 -44.70 25.91 -2.27
C MET A 488 -45.13 25.21 -3.56
N MET A 489 -45.22 23.88 -3.56
CA MET A 489 -45.64 23.09 -4.70
C MET A 489 -47.16 22.87 -4.77
N GLY A 490 -47.93 23.44 -3.86
CA GLY A 490 -49.41 23.36 -3.86
C GLY A 490 -49.95 21.99 -3.43
N HIS A 491 -49.15 21.15 -2.80
CA HIS A 491 -49.56 19.88 -2.22
C HIS A 491 -49.75 20.07 -0.70
N PRO A 492 -50.90 19.69 -0.11
CA PRO A 492 -51.01 19.63 1.34
C PRO A 492 -49.97 18.61 1.86
N ALA A 493 -49.32 18.97 2.97
CA ALA A 493 -48.25 18.21 3.59
C ALA A 493 -48.53 16.70 3.64
N LEU A 494 -47.67 15.91 3.00
CA LEU A 494 -47.52 14.47 3.20
C LEU A 494 -46.76 14.18 4.48
#